data_e5fcaca85a7332f8ab0dce1836befaa7
#
_entry.id   e5fcaca85a7332f8ab0dce1836befaa7
#
_cell.length_a   1.000
_cell.length_b   1.000
_cell.length_c   1.000
_cell.angle_alpha   90.00
_cell.angle_beta   90.00
_cell.angle_gamma   90.00
#
_symmetry.space_group_name_H-M   'P 1'
#
loop_
_entity.id
_entity.type
_entity.pdbx_description
1 polymer ?
#
loop_
_entity_poly.entity_id
_entity_poly.type
_entity_poly.pdbx_seq_one_letter_code
_entity_poly.pdbx_strand_id
1 'polypeptide(L)'
;MENRYQYDAVDNILGITNAANLTSLTKLNKAKLGGRSSHTYEYDELNRLIHENGKAKRASYDMVMSFGRMSEPLTKVQKVDSTTTAKSYNFAYKYEDSNHPTAPTQIGHDHYTYDANGNPTLVTNDSTNTTREMYWDEDNRLMVLSDNDFCRSVGAKQQLLPPISHFCSIFVLE
;
A
#
# COMPACT_ATOMS: atom_id res chain seq x y z
N MET A 1 -17.83 -8.18 -18.66
CA MET A 1 -16.75 -7.20 -18.44
C MET A 1 -15.63 -7.62 -19.40
N GLU A 2 -15.16 -6.73 -20.25
CA GLU A 2 -14.11 -7.05 -21.22
C GLU A 2 -12.89 -6.17 -20.89
N ASN A 3 -11.77 -6.80 -20.57
CA ASN A 3 -10.49 -6.15 -20.39
C ASN A 3 -9.60 -6.46 -21.59
N ARG A 4 -8.95 -5.45 -22.12
CA ARG A 4 -7.95 -5.56 -23.18
C ARG A 4 -6.61 -5.14 -22.62
N TYR A 5 -5.60 -5.95 -22.90
CA TYR A 5 -4.24 -5.77 -22.45
C TYR A 5 -3.33 -5.47 -23.64
N GLN A 6 -2.34 -4.64 -23.41
CA GLN A 6 -1.24 -4.37 -24.34
C GLN A 6 0.06 -4.71 -23.64
N TYR A 7 0.99 -5.33 -24.37
CA TYR A 7 2.27 -5.79 -23.84
C TYR A 7 3.41 -5.24 -24.70
N ASP A 8 4.59 -5.14 -24.11
CA ASP A 8 5.83 -4.93 -24.85
C ASP A 8 6.42 -6.27 -25.34
N ALA A 9 7.65 -6.20 -25.89
CA ALA A 9 8.34 -7.37 -26.46
C ALA A 9 8.86 -8.35 -25.38
N VAL A 10 8.85 -7.97 -24.11
CA VAL A 10 9.30 -8.77 -22.96
C VAL A 10 8.17 -9.07 -21.97
N ASP A 11 6.91 -9.00 -22.47
CA ASP A 11 5.67 -9.31 -21.75
C ASP A 11 5.32 -8.38 -20.59
N ASN A 12 5.90 -7.17 -20.50
CA ASN A 12 5.41 -6.17 -19.56
C ASN A 12 4.07 -5.61 -20.05
N ILE A 13 3.14 -5.38 -19.13
CA ILE A 13 1.84 -4.78 -19.44
C ILE A 13 2.01 -3.28 -19.68
N LEU A 14 1.84 -2.82 -20.91
CA LEU A 14 1.87 -1.40 -21.27
C LEU A 14 0.52 -0.70 -21.07
N GLY A 15 -0.56 -1.44 -21.09
CA GLY A 15 -1.87 -0.86 -20.92
C GLY A 15 -2.97 -1.85 -20.63
N ILE A 16 -3.97 -1.37 -19.88
CA ILE A 16 -5.21 -2.09 -19.62
C ILE A 16 -6.39 -1.18 -19.93
N THR A 17 -7.29 -1.63 -20.79
CA THR A 17 -8.54 -0.91 -21.08
C THR A 17 -9.74 -1.77 -20.70
N ASN A 18 -10.64 -1.19 -19.92
CA ASN A 18 -11.93 -1.82 -19.62
C ASN A 18 -12.98 -1.23 -20.58
N ALA A 19 -13.49 -2.07 -21.47
CA ALA A 19 -14.49 -1.71 -22.47
C ALA A 19 -15.92 -2.09 -22.07
N ALA A 20 -16.23 -2.11 -20.78
CA ALA A 20 -17.57 -2.46 -20.29
C ALA A 20 -18.67 -1.64 -20.98
N ASN A 21 -19.58 -2.30 -21.65
CA ASN A 21 -20.72 -1.67 -22.29
C ASN A 21 -21.83 -1.46 -21.23
N LEU A 22 -21.93 -0.26 -20.70
CA LEU A 22 -22.87 0.13 -19.64
C LEU A 22 -24.31 0.22 -20.08
N THR A 23 -24.61 0.15 -21.39
CA THR A 23 -25.98 0.34 -21.91
C THR A 23 -26.94 -0.75 -21.47
N SER A 24 -26.49 -1.97 -21.20
CA SER A 24 -27.32 -3.05 -20.70
C SER A 24 -27.54 -3.03 -19.17
N LEU A 25 -26.63 -2.40 -18.41
CA LEU A 25 -26.65 -2.37 -16.95
C LEU A 25 -27.40 -1.14 -16.39
N THR A 26 -27.50 -0.06 -17.16
CA THR A 26 -28.19 1.17 -16.73
C THR A 26 -29.70 1.04 -16.62
N LYS A 27 -30.30 0.01 -17.24
CA LYS A 27 -31.74 -0.25 -17.10
C LYS A 27 -32.10 -1.00 -15.81
N LEU A 28 -31.18 -1.77 -15.22
CA LEU A 28 -31.46 -2.61 -14.06
C LEU A 28 -31.23 -1.94 -12.71
N ASN A 29 -30.26 -1.02 -12.62
CA ASN A 29 -29.98 -0.31 -11.39
C ASN A 29 -29.47 1.10 -11.71
N LYS A 30 -30.03 2.10 -11.09
CA LYS A 30 -29.46 3.45 -11.00
C LYS A 30 -28.12 3.47 -10.24
N ALA A 31 -27.48 2.30 -10.08
CA ALA A 31 -26.17 2.17 -9.45
C ALA A 31 -25.14 2.90 -10.31
N LYS A 32 -24.39 3.78 -9.70
CA LYS A 32 -23.24 4.47 -10.26
C LYS A 32 -22.06 3.50 -10.37
N LEU A 33 -22.23 2.40 -11.13
CA LEU A 33 -21.16 1.45 -11.40
C LEU A 33 -20.06 2.15 -12.20
N GLY A 34 -18.82 1.79 -11.91
CA GLY A 34 -17.63 2.32 -12.58
C GLY A 34 -17.78 2.24 -14.10
N GLY A 35 -17.42 3.31 -14.79
CA GLY A 35 -17.45 3.38 -16.23
C GLY A 35 -16.22 2.73 -16.86
N ARG A 36 -16.02 3.02 -18.16
CA ARG A 36 -14.79 2.67 -18.84
C ARG A 36 -13.58 3.24 -18.11
N SER A 37 -12.54 2.43 -17.98
CA SER A 37 -11.25 2.85 -17.44
C SER A 37 -10.13 2.44 -18.37
N SER A 38 -9.06 3.20 -18.35
CA SER A 38 -7.81 2.90 -19.04
C SER A 38 -6.65 3.15 -18.10
N HIS A 39 -5.64 2.30 -18.20
CA HIS A 39 -4.39 2.41 -17.47
C HIS A 39 -3.25 2.24 -18.47
N THR A 40 -2.20 3.02 -18.32
CA THR A 40 -0.96 2.89 -19.06
C THR A 40 0.21 2.78 -18.10
N TYR A 41 1.22 2.03 -18.48
CA TYR A 41 2.37 1.71 -17.67
C TYR A 41 3.65 1.90 -18.44
N GLU A 42 4.68 2.42 -17.79
CA GLU A 42 6.02 2.56 -18.35
C GLU A 42 7.02 1.91 -17.40
N TYR A 43 8.02 1.28 -18.00
CA TYR A 43 9.05 0.54 -17.28
C TYR A 43 10.42 1.05 -17.62
N ASP A 44 11.37 0.89 -16.71
CA ASP A 44 12.77 1.15 -16.98
C ASP A 44 13.47 -0.06 -17.66
N GLU A 45 14.76 0.08 -17.90
CA GLU A 45 15.58 -0.98 -18.54
C GLU A 45 15.69 -2.26 -17.69
N LEU A 46 15.34 -2.21 -16.41
CA LEU A 46 15.30 -3.36 -15.49
C LEU A 46 13.87 -3.91 -15.31
N ASN A 47 12.91 -3.53 -16.17
CA ASN A 47 11.49 -3.90 -16.09
C ASN A 47 10.80 -3.49 -14.78
N ARG A 48 11.26 -2.40 -14.13
CA ARG A 48 10.61 -1.85 -12.94
C ARG A 48 9.61 -0.77 -13.37
N LEU A 49 8.43 -0.77 -12.78
CA LEU A 49 7.39 0.22 -13.06
C LEU A 49 7.83 1.60 -12.58
N ILE A 50 8.03 2.53 -13.51
CA ILE A 50 8.44 3.91 -13.23
C ILE A 50 7.30 4.91 -13.38
N HIS A 51 6.30 4.61 -14.22
CA HIS A 51 5.18 5.50 -14.44
C HIS A 51 3.89 4.70 -14.65
N GLU A 52 2.82 5.17 -14.02
CA GLU A 52 1.48 4.65 -14.20
C GLU A 52 0.51 5.83 -14.34
N ASN A 53 -0.32 5.78 -15.37
CA ASN A 53 -1.40 6.73 -15.58
C ASN A 53 -2.72 6.00 -15.69
N GLY A 54 -3.71 6.45 -14.91
CA GLY A 54 -5.03 5.87 -14.92
C GLY A 54 -6.11 6.92 -15.18
N LYS A 55 -7.10 6.58 -16.00
CA LYS A 55 -8.23 7.45 -16.32
C LYS A 55 -9.54 6.68 -16.27
N ALA A 56 -10.50 7.26 -15.57
CA ALA A 56 -11.87 6.80 -15.51
C ALA A 56 -12.83 7.99 -15.76
N LYS A 57 -14.13 7.75 -15.81
CA LYS A 57 -15.12 8.78 -16.13
C LYS A 57 -15.06 10.01 -15.21
N ARG A 58 -14.68 9.84 -13.95
CA ARG A 58 -14.75 10.89 -12.91
C ARG A 58 -13.44 11.10 -12.16
N ALA A 59 -12.41 10.39 -12.52
CA ALA A 59 -11.14 10.43 -11.84
C ALA A 59 -10.01 10.11 -12.80
N SER A 60 -8.87 10.74 -12.59
CA SER A 60 -7.61 10.35 -13.18
C SER A 60 -6.52 10.39 -12.12
N TYR A 61 -5.49 9.59 -12.30
CA TYR A 61 -4.30 9.67 -11.49
C TYR A 61 -3.06 9.51 -12.37
N ASP A 62 -1.99 10.06 -11.87
CA ASP A 62 -0.66 9.97 -12.43
C ASP A 62 0.30 9.58 -11.31
N MET A 63 1.00 8.47 -11.44
CA MET A 63 1.91 7.94 -10.44
C MET A 63 3.29 7.75 -11.05
N VAL A 64 4.31 8.29 -10.39
CA VAL A 64 5.71 8.17 -10.79
C VAL A 64 6.50 7.54 -9.65
N MET A 65 7.37 6.59 -9.99
CA MET A 65 8.30 5.95 -9.05
C MET A 65 9.73 6.12 -9.51
N SER A 66 10.65 6.23 -8.57
CA SER A 66 12.08 6.16 -8.82
C SER A 66 12.73 5.11 -7.91
N PHE A 67 13.82 4.51 -8.39
CA PHE A 67 14.50 3.42 -7.72
C PHE A 67 15.99 3.69 -7.62
N GLY A 68 16.60 3.16 -6.57
CA GLY A 68 18.03 3.15 -6.39
C GLY A 68 18.72 1.98 -7.08
N ARG A 69 20.00 1.82 -6.79
CA ARG A 69 20.88 0.86 -7.46
C ARG A 69 20.58 -0.60 -7.06
N MET A 70 20.02 -0.83 -5.87
CA MET A 70 19.60 -2.16 -5.39
C MET A 70 18.12 -2.43 -5.66
N SER A 71 17.51 -1.65 -6.54
CA SER A 71 16.06 -1.68 -6.87
C SER A 71 15.15 -1.28 -5.70
N GLU A 72 15.70 -0.65 -4.68
CA GLU A 72 14.93 -0.05 -3.59
C GLU A 72 14.16 1.20 -4.09
N PRO A 73 12.90 1.38 -3.73
CA PRO A 73 12.15 2.59 -4.04
C PRO A 73 12.78 3.83 -3.40
N LEU A 74 13.00 4.90 -4.14
CA LEU A 74 13.45 6.19 -3.61
C LEU A 74 12.32 7.19 -3.46
N THR A 75 11.42 7.22 -4.44
CA THR A 75 10.23 8.08 -4.40
C THR A 75 9.03 7.37 -4.98
N LYS A 76 7.84 7.70 -4.45
CA LYS A 76 6.55 7.34 -5.04
C LYS A 76 5.62 8.53 -4.93
N VAL A 77 5.31 9.13 -6.06
CA VAL A 77 4.46 10.33 -6.15
C VAL A 77 3.20 9.99 -6.92
N GLN A 78 2.04 10.24 -6.32
CA GLN A 78 0.76 10.10 -7.01
C GLN A 78 0.00 11.40 -6.95
N LYS A 79 -0.42 11.88 -8.11
CA LYS A 79 -1.35 13.00 -8.27
C LYS A 79 -2.71 12.45 -8.68
N VAL A 80 -3.74 12.81 -7.95
CA VAL A 80 -5.12 12.39 -8.25
C VAL A 80 -5.94 13.62 -8.56
N ASP A 81 -6.58 13.59 -9.75
CA ASP A 81 -7.62 14.52 -10.13
C ASP A 81 -8.97 13.80 -10.05
N SER A 82 -9.71 14.06 -8.99
CA SER A 82 -10.89 13.28 -8.67
C SER A 82 -11.84 14.04 -7.77
N THR A 83 -13.14 13.81 -7.98
CA THR A 83 -14.20 14.17 -7.04
C THR A 83 -14.41 13.11 -5.94
N THR A 84 -13.55 12.08 -5.89
CA THR A 84 -13.61 10.98 -4.94
C THR A 84 -12.73 11.24 -3.71
N THR A 85 -12.75 10.33 -2.74
CA THR A 85 -11.94 10.37 -1.52
C THR A 85 -10.46 9.98 -1.75
N ALA A 86 -10.09 9.56 -2.95
CA ALA A 86 -8.70 9.25 -3.28
C ALA A 86 -7.82 10.49 -3.14
N LYS A 87 -6.67 10.35 -2.51
CA LYS A 87 -5.76 11.47 -2.21
C LYS A 87 -4.47 11.34 -3.00
N SER A 88 -3.94 12.51 -3.38
CA SER A 88 -2.56 12.62 -3.85
C SER A 88 -1.59 12.41 -2.69
N TYR A 89 -0.43 11.84 -2.97
CA TYR A 89 0.65 11.67 -2.01
C TYR A 89 2.01 11.84 -2.69
N ASN A 90 3.00 12.15 -1.87
CA ASN A 90 4.39 12.23 -2.28
C ASN A 90 5.23 11.57 -1.20
N PHE A 91 5.68 10.36 -1.46
CA PHE A 91 6.49 9.57 -0.54
C PHE A 91 7.95 9.58 -0.98
N ALA A 92 8.81 10.05 -0.08
CA ALA A 92 10.25 9.82 -0.14
C ALA A 92 10.60 8.67 0.82
N TYR A 93 11.50 7.81 0.40
CA TYR A 93 11.98 6.66 1.17
C TYR A 93 13.38 6.93 1.69
N LYS A 94 13.66 6.54 2.93
CA LYS A 94 15.02 6.56 3.49
C LYS A 94 15.42 5.17 3.97
N TYR A 95 16.70 4.87 3.88
CA TYR A 95 17.32 3.59 4.21
C TYR A 95 18.54 3.86 5.09
N GLU A 96 18.34 4.00 6.39
CA GLU A 96 19.39 4.41 7.35
C GLU A 96 19.84 3.25 8.25
N ASP A 97 19.17 2.09 8.16
CA ASP A 97 19.55 0.90 8.91
C ASP A 97 20.58 0.06 8.14
N SER A 98 21.81 0.06 8.64
CA SER A 98 22.91 -0.72 8.05
C SER A 98 22.72 -2.26 8.15
N ASN A 99 21.90 -2.71 9.10
CA ASN A 99 21.59 -4.15 9.26
C ASN A 99 20.55 -4.60 8.24
N HIS A 100 19.68 -3.68 7.81
CA HIS A 100 18.61 -3.94 6.85
C HIS A 100 18.65 -2.91 5.70
N PRO A 101 19.67 -2.95 4.84
CA PRO A 101 19.95 -1.87 3.88
C PRO A 101 18.88 -1.69 2.80
N THR A 102 17.99 -2.66 2.62
CA THR A 102 16.87 -2.59 1.66
C THR A 102 15.51 -2.36 2.34
N ALA A 103 15.47 -2.34 3.68
CA ALA A 103 14.26 -2.05 4.45
C ALA A 103 14.19 -0.53 4.71
N PRO A 104 13.11 0.15 4.31
CA PRO A 104 13.00 1.60 4.48
C PRO A 104 12.80 1.97 5.96
N THR A 105 13.64 2.85 6.48
CA THR A 105 13.49 3.42 7.82
C THR A 105 12.48 4.56 7.87
N GLN A 106 12.19 5.16 6.71
CA GLN A 106 11.15 6.17 6.59
C GLN A 106 10.47 6.11 5.23
N ILE A 107 9.14 6.23 5.22
CA ILE A 107 8.30 6.38 4.02
C ILE A 107 7.36 7.57 4.25
N GLY A 108 7.65 8.71 3.62
CA GLY A 108 6.89 9.94 3.86
C GLY A 108 6.96 10.35 5.34
N HIS A 109 5.83 10.29 6.04
CA HIS A 109 5.71 10.60 7.47
C HIS A 109 5.80 9.37 8.39
N ASP A 110 5.88 8.16 7.82
CA ASP A 110 5.96 6.93 8.59
C ASP A 110 7.42 6.53 8.81
N HIS A 111 7.79 6.31 10.08
CA HIS A 111 9.11 5.87 10.51
C HIS A 111 9.02 4.42 11.00
N TYR A 112 9.97 3.60 10.59
CA TYR A 112 9.97 2.16 10.79
C TYR A 112 11.18 1.72 11.63
N THR A 113 10.96 0.80 12.55
CA THR A 113 12.02 0.03 13.22
C THR A 113 11.81 -1.46 12.96
N TYR A 114 12.91 -2.21 12.98
CA TYR A 114 12.92 -3.63 12.63
C TYR A 114 13.57 -4.46 13.73
N ASP A 115 13.17 -5.73 13.83
CA ASP A 115 13.89 -6.72 14.64
C ASP A 115 15.12 -7.27 13.87
N ALA A 116 15.85 -8.17 14.50
CA ALA A 116 17.03 -8.78 13.90
C ALA A 116 16.72 -9.65 12.65
N ASN A 117 15.47 -10.07 12.49
CA ASN A 117 15.01 -10.85 11.34
C ASN A 117 14.50 -9.97 10.19
N GLY A 118 14.46 -8.64 10.39
CA GLY A 118 13.94 -7.69 9.40
C GLY A 118 12.42 -7.52 9.45
N ASN A 119 11.74 -8.02 10.47
CA ASN A 119 10.32 -7.76 10.64
C ASN A 119 10.10 -6.36 11.22
N PRO A 120 9.15 -5.56 10.71
CA PRO A 120 8.83 -4.27 11.30
C PRO A 120 8.21 -4.45 12.70
N THR A 121 8.77 -3.78 13.70
CA THR A 121 8.31 -3.86 15.11
C THR A 121 7.53 -2.64 15.54
N LEU A 122 7.88 -1.47 14.98
CA LEU A 122 7.21 -0.21 15.30
C LEU A 122 7.09 0.65 14.04
N VAL A 123 5.93 1.25 13.85
CA VAL A 123 5.70 2.32 12.87
C VAL A 123 5.16 3.53 13.62
N THR A 124 5.82 4.68 13.48
CA THR A 124 5.36 5.95 14.03
C THR A 124 5.09 6.93 12.90
N ASN A 125 3.95 7.61 12.93
CA ASN A 125 3.64 8.66 11.97
C ASN A 125 3.76 10.03 12.64
N ASP A 126 4.68 10.86 12.14
CA ASP A 126 4.99 12.18 12.71
C ASP A 126 3.95 13.26 12.37
N SER A 127 3.14 13.04 11.33
CA SER A 127 2.07 13.96 10.91
C SER A 127 0.79 13.77 11.71
N THR A 128 0.45 12.53 12.05
CA THR A 128 -0.79 12.19 12.78
C THR A 128 -0.56 11.87 14.24
N ASN A 129 0.71 11.76 14.65
CA ASN A 129 1.13 11.33 16.00
C ASN A 129 0.51 9.98 16.37
N THR A 130 0.51 9.04 15.42
CA THR A 130 0.01 7.68 15.62
C THR A 130 1.15 6.69 15.67
N THR A 131 0.94 5.62 16.43
CA THR A 131 1.89 4.52 16.57
C THR A 131 1.22 3.20 16.24
N ARG A 132 2.00 2.27 15.67
CA ARG A 132 1.63 0.89 15.43
C ARG A 132 2.77 0.00 15.89
N GLU A 133 2.50 -0.89 16.83
CA GLU A 133 3.44 -1.89 17.31
C GLU A 133 3.06 -3.26 16.77
N MET A 134 4.08 -4.03 16.40
CA MET A 134 3.95 -5.36 15.82
C MET A 134 4.85 -6.34 16.57
N TYR A 135 4.27 -7.47 16.96
CA TYR A 135 4.97 -8.53 17.68
C TYR A 135 4.94 -9.81 16.84
N TRP A 136 6.10 -10.40 16.65
CA TRP A 136 6.33 -11.54 15.79
C TRP A 136 6.76 -12.76 16.60
N ASP A 137 6.40 -13.95 16.16
CA ASP A 137 6.90 -15.20 16.75
C ASP A 137 8.24 -15.63 16.10
N GLU A 138 8.77 -16.74 16.58
CA GLU A 138 10.05 -17.30 16.10
C GLU A 138 10.00 -17.76 14.62
N ASP A 139 8.80 -17.97 14.08
CA ASP A 139 8.57 -18.33 12.67
C ASP A 139 8.30 -17.11 11.78
N ASN A 140 8.53 -15.88 12.30
CA ASN A 140 8.24 -14.59 11.62
C ASN A 140 6.76 -14.43 11.24
N ARG A 141 5.84 -14.95 12.07
CA ARG A 141 4.40 -14.73 11.92
C ARG A 141 3.95 -13.61 12.84
N LEU A 142 3.16 -12.67 12.31
CA LEU A 142 2.63 -11.58 13.11
C LEU A 142 1.61 -12.11 14.12
N MET A 143 1.91 -11.97 15.42
CA MET A 143 1.08 -12.44 16.52
C MET A 143 0.18 -11.35 17.09
N VAL A 144 0.70 -10.14 17.23
CA VAL A 144 -0.03 -9.03 17.85
C VAL A 144 0.19 -7.76 17.01
N LEU A 145 -0.88 -7.02 16.80
CA LEU A 145 -0.90 -5.68 16.25
C LEU A 145 -1.56 -4.74 17.26
N SER A 146 -0.86 -3.68 17.66
CA SER A 146 -1.37 -2.62 18.52
C SER A 146 -1.35 -1.30 17.78
N ASP A 147 -2.48 -0.62 17.66
CA ASP A 147 -2.60 0.70 17.04
C ASP A 147 -2.96 1.73 18.12
N ASN A 148 -2.10 2.74 18.34
CA ASN A 148 -2.33 3.81 19.33
C ASN A 148 -2.81 3.28 20.70
N ASP A 149 -2.07 2.32 21.29
CA ASP A 149 -2.41 1.62 22.53
C ASP A 149 -3.61 0.65 22.43
N PHE A 150 -4.11 0.38 21.24
CA PHE A 150 -5.19 -0.57 20.99
C PHE A 150 -4.62 -1.91 20.52
N CYS A 151 -4.61 -2.92 21.39
CA CYS A 151 -4.11 -4.26 21.03
C CYS A 151 -5.13 -5.09 20.26
N ARG A 152 -4.67 -5.72 19.17
CA ARG A 152 -5.42 -6.75 18.42
C ARG A 152 -4.56 -7.98 18.22
N SER A 153 -5.01 -9.13 18.69
CA SER A 153 -4.36 -10.41 18.36
C SER A 153 -4.69 -10.82 16.92
N VAL A 154 -3.67 -11.21 16.17
CA VAL A 154 -3.82 -11.70 14.80
C VAL A 154 -3.94 -13.22 14.86
N GLY A 155 -5.10 -13.76 14.48
CA GLY A 155 -5.32 -15.23 14.43
C GLY A 155 -6.32 -15.80 15.42
N ALA A 156 -6.73 -15.07 16.46
CA ALA A 156 -7.88 -15.43 17.30
C ALA A 156 -9.12 -14.63 16.86
N LYS A 157 -10.31 -15.22 16.99
CA LYS A 157 -11.58 -14.53 16.74
C LYS A 157 -11.58 -13.18 17.45
N GLN A 158 -11.82 -12.10 16.71
CA GLN A 158 -11.85 -10.72 17.20
C GLN A 158 -12.63 -10.59 18.51
N GLN A 159 -11.91 -10.48 19.61
CA GLN A 159 -12.45 -9.93 20.84
C GLN A 159 -11.84 -8.54 21.02
N LEU A 160 -12.69 -7.52 20.93
CA LEU A 160 -12.37 -6.16 21.35
C LEU A 160 -12.13 -6.18 22.86
N LEU A 161 -10.87 -6.04 23.27
CA LEU A 161 -10.54 -5.80 24.67
C LEU A 161 -10.71 -4.30 24.95
N PRO A 162 -11.31 -3.93 26.09
CA PRO A 162 -11.46 -2.52 26.47
C PRO A 162 -10.09 -1.87 26.72
N PRO A 163 -9.97 -0.54 26.57
CA PRO A 163 -8.71 0.16 26.79
C PRO A 163 -8.34 0.07 28.27
N ILE A 164 -7.30 -0.71 28.56
CA ILE A 164 -6.67 -0.73 29.88
C ILE A 164 -5.41 0.13 29.78
N SER A 165 -5.44 1.25 30.49
CA SER A 165 -4.30 2.14 30.66
C SER A 165 -3.06 1.36 31.14
N HIS A 166 -1.98 1.42 30.39
CA HIS A 166 -0.59 1.13 30.76
C HIS A 166 -0.09 -0.32 30.89
N PHE A 167 -0.86 -1.36 30.57
CA PHE A 167 -0.28 -2.72 30.48
C PHE A 167 -1.02 -3.57 29.45
N CYS A 168 -0.39 -3.76 28.29
CA CYS A 168 -0.75 -4.86 27.42
C CYS A 168 -0.16 -6.15 28.05
N SER A 169 -0.95 -6.85 28.86
CA SER A 169 -0.55 -8.16 29.37
C SER A 169 -0.59 -9.14 28.21
N ILE A 170 0.59 -9.58 27.80
CA ILE A 170 0.75 -10.66 26.83
C ILE A 170 0.25 -11.94 27.50
N PHE A 171 -0.94 -12.40 27.16
CA PHE A 171 -1.33 -13.78 27.43
C PHE A 171 -0.79 -14.66 26.31
N VAL A 172 0.36 -15.27 26.57
CA VAL A 172 0.81 -16.43 25.79
C VAL A 172 -0.10 -17.57 26.23
N LEU A 173 -0.92 -18.07 25.34
CA LEU A 173 -1.61 -19.34 25.53
C LEU A 173 -0.61 -20.46 25.21
N GLU A 174 -0.24 -21.23 26.22
CA GLU A 174 0.40 -22.52 26.07
C GLU A 174 -0.48 -23.51 25.28
#